data_03616b3a407b1e4b433434c61b6e5da4
#
_entry.id   03616b3a407b1e4b433434c61b6e5da4
#
_cell.length_a   1.000
_cell.length_b   1.000
_cell.length_c   1.000
_cell.angle_alpha   90.00
_cell.angle_beta   90.00
_cell.angle_gamma   90.00
#
_symmetry.space_group_name_H-M   'P 1'
#
loop_
_entity.id
_entity.type
_entity.pdbx_description
1 polymer ?
#
loop_
_entity_poly.entity_id
_entity_poly.type
_entity_poly.pdbx_seq_one_letter_code
_entity_poly.pdbx_strand_id
1 'polypeptide(L)'
;MSPLEICLIISVCLLLFIVLVLGVVLTKNKRNVKKLIKSINKYLEKGELTKFSTKDDSFAPLQNAVCDLENALEVQKQNTELETKKNTDFIADVSHQLKTPLAGLRLYLEMDNAQNPTEHTEKELQLVEKIEELVAKLLRLEKIKSDTYIMDFHFYDIEELLQSIVLDMKHIFPEKQFSVVGKSRMRCDKEWLTEALGNVIKNACEHTENNGEINVTVEENERSTIVTVSDNGGGVDKDDVGKLFKRFHRAKNAKPQSAGIGLAITKAIVEKHHGTISAVNTATGLDVIMCFPHIDGYQAI
;
A
#
# COMPACT_ATOMS: atom_id res chain seq x y z
N MET A 1 14.27 17.26 79.40
CA MET A 1 14.16 17.79 78.05
C MET A 1 13.55 19.18 78.09
N SER A 2 14.20 20.14 77.50
CA SER A 2 13.62 21.49 77.41
C SER A 2 12.41 21.53 76.53
N PRO A 3 11.44 22.41 76.66
CA PRO A 3 10.29 22.54 75.76
C PRO A 3 10.71 22.71 74.34
N LEU A 4 11.87 23.30 74.11
CA LEU A 4 12.46 23.55 72.80
C LEU A 4 12.95 22.26 72.12
N GLU A 5 13.52 21.30 72.83
CA GLU A 5 13.93 19.98 72.33
C GLU A 5 12.73 19.13 71.97
N ILE A 6 11.64 19.21 72.73
CA ILE A 6 10.39 18.50 72.41
C ILE A 6 9.78 19.02 71.07
N CYS A 7 9.70 20.36 70.93
CA CYS A 7 9.23 20.96 69.70
C CYS A 7 10.08 20.60 68.48
N LEU A 8 11.42 20.52 68.60
CA LEU A 8 12.33 20.14 67.58
C LEU A 8 12.10 18.68 67.12
N ILE A 9 11.95 17.76 68.09
CA ILE A 9 11.68 16.34 67.81
C ILE A 9 10.35 16.18 67.09
N ILE A 10 9.30 16.87 67.50
CA ILE A 10 7.99 16.82 66.82
C ILE A 10 8.08 17.33 65.41
N SER A 11 8.79 18.44 65.17
CA SER A 11 8.95 18.98 63.81
C SER A 11 9.72 18.04 62.87
N VAL A 12 10.78 17.39 63.41
CA VAL A 12 11.54 16.37 62.61
C VAL A 12 10.67 15.14 62.31
N CYS A 13 9.90 14.65 63.28
CA CYS A 13 8.98 13.53 63.09
C CYS A 13 7.91 13.87 62.03
N LEU A 14 7.36 15.09 62.07
CA LEU A 14 6.38 15.56 61.09
C LEU A 14 6.98 15.64 59.71
N LEU A 15 8.20 16.15 59.58
CA LEU A 15 8.92 16.24 58.30
C LEU A 15 9.21 14.86 57.72
N LEU A 16 9.67 13.91 58.52
CA LEU A 16 9.89 12.52 58.11
C LEU A 16 8.58 11.85 57.66
N PHE A 17 7.47 12.10 58.37
CA PHE A 17 6.16 11.59 57.98
C PHE A 17 5.72 12.16 56.63
N ILE A 18 5.89 13.47 56.39
CA ILE A 18 5.58 14.11 55.09
C ILE A 18 6.41 13.50 53.98
N VAL A 19 7.72 13.30 54.18
CA VAL A 19 8.62 12.68 53.16
C VAL A 19 8.17 11.26 52.85
N LEU A 20 7.79 10.48 53.87
CA LEU A 20 7.31 9.11 53.71
C LEU A 20 6.00 9.07 52.88
N VAL A 21 5.03 9.94 53.22
CA VAL A 21 3.77 10.05 52.46
C VAL A 21 4.03 10.46 51.03
N LEU A 22 4.90 11.46 50.80
CA LEU A 22 5.28 11.91 49.46
C LEU A 22 5.92 10.76 48.65
N GLY A 23 6.81 9.98 49.27
CA GLY A 23 7.45 8.81 48.66
C GLY A 23 6.44 7.74 48.24
N VAL A 24 5.43 7.46 49.09
CA VAL A 24 4.35 6.52 48.77
C VAL A 24 3.50 7.02 47.59
N VAL A 25 3.14 8.30 47.59
CA VAL A 25 2.36 8.93 46.49
C VAL A 25 3.13 8.88 45.18
N LEU A 26 4.40 9.24 45.18
CA LEU A 26 5.26 9.22 43.97
C LEU A 26 5.42 7.81 43.40
N THR A 27 5.63 6.81 44.26
CA THR A 27 5.75 5.42 43.84
C THR A 27 4.44 4.88 43.24
N LYS A 28 3.30 5.23 43.83
CA LYS A 28 1.96 4.88 43.32
C LYS A 28 1.72 5.52 41.97
N ASN A 29 2.01 6.81 41.82
CA ASN A 29 1.87 7.53 40.54
C ASN A 29 2.76 6.92 39.45
N LYS A 30 4.02 6.62 39.75
CA LYS A 30 4.93 5.96 38.79
C LYS A 30 4.41 4.59 38.32
N ARG A 31 3.82 3.81 39.24
CA ARG A 31 3.20 2.52 38.88
C ARG A 31 1.98 2.71 37.97
N ASN A 32 1.14 3.70 38.24
CA ASN A 32 -0.06 3.99 37.45
C ASN A 32 0.30 4.43 36.04
N VAL A 33 1.29 5.32 35.89
CA VAL A 33 1.81 5.74 34.55
C VAL A 33 2.37 4.53 33.80
N LYS A 34 3.15 3.67 34.46
CA LYS A 34 3.70 2.47 33.78
C LYS A 34 2.62 1.49 33.32
N LYS A 35 1.52 1.35 34.11
CA LYS A 35 0.37 0.54 33.69
C LYS A 35 -0.33 1.15 32.47
N LEU A 36 -0.52 2.46 32.45
CA LEU A 36 -1.14 3.17 31.32
C LEU A 36 -0.35 3.00 30.03
N ILE A 37 0.97 3.21 30.09
CA ILE A 37 1.86 2.99 28.94
C ILE A 37 1.77 1.55 28.43
N LYS A 38 1.77 0.57 29.34
CA LYS A 38 1.64 -0.84 28.95
C LYS A 38 0.29 -1.13 28.27
N SER A 39 -0.78 -0.51 28.72
CA SER A 39 -2.10 -0.67 28.11
C SER A 39 -2.16 -0.05 26.72
N ILE A 40 -1.65 1.18 26.55
CA ILE A 40 -1.58 1.84 25.24
C ILE A 40 -0.75 1.00 24.26
N ASN A 41 0.41 0.49 24.67
CA ASN A 41 1.23 -0.36 23.81
C ASN A 41 0.48 -1.65 23.41
N LYS A 42 -0.28 -2.25 24.33
CA LYS A 42 -1.09 -3.43 24.04
C LYS A 42 -2.20 -3.15 23.02
N TYR A 43 -2.84 -1.97 23.10
CA TYR A 43 -3.79 -1.53 22.09
C TYR A 43 -3.14 -1.33 20.72
N LEU A 44 -1.97 -0.68 20.69
CA LEU A 44 -1.23 -0.43 19.44
C LEU A 44 -0.72 -1.72 18.77
N GLU A 45 -0.30 -2.72 19.59
CA GLU A 45 0.25 -3.98 19.07
C GLU A 45 -0.83 -5.00 18.70
N LYS A 46 -1.92 -5.06 19.48
CA LYS A 46 -2.91 -6.15 19.40
C LYS A 46 -4.35 -5.69 19.18
N GLY A 47 -4.62 -4.39 19.17
CA GLY A 47 -5.99 -3.86 19.08
C GLY A 47 -6.87 -4.17 20.30
N GLU A 48 -6.28 -4.61 21.44
CA GLU A 48 -7.06 -4.95 22.62
C GLU A 48 -7.40 -3.70 23.42
N LEU A 49 -8.71 -3.37 23.51
CA LEU A 49 -9.22 -2.25 24.30
C LEU A 49 -8.83 -2.35 25.77
N THR A 50 -8.44 -1.22 26.33
CA THR A 50 -7.99 -1.15 27.72
C THR A 50 -9.17 -1.20 28.69
N LYS A 51 -9.11 -2.12 29.66
CA LYS A 51 -10.06 -2.16 30.79
C LYS A 51 -9.41 -1.58 32.03
N PHE A 52 -9.81 -0.39 32.43
CA PHE A 52 -9.37 0.20 33.68
C PHE A 52 -10.33 -0.16 34.85
N SER A 53 -9.80 -0.20 36.08
CA SER A 53 -10.61 -0.42 37.27
C SER A 53 -11.41 0.86 37.58
N THR A 54 -12.68 0.73 37.93
CA THR A 54 -13.62 1.80 38.28
C THR A 54 -13.33 2.47 39.63
N LYS A 55 -12.13 2.29 40.21
CA LYS A 55 -11.77 2.96 41.46
C LYS A 55 -11.46 4.43 41.19
N ASP A 56 -12.16 5.30 41.88
CA ASP A 56 -11.93 6.74 41.91
C ASP A 56 -10.50 7.03 42.42
N ASP A 57 -9.58 7.27 41.48
CA ASP A 57 -8.18 7.63 41.74
C ASP A 57 -7.87 8.92 40.95
N SER A 58 -6.91 9.69 41.43
CA SER A 58 -6.44 10.92 40.78
C SER A 58 -6.05 10.75 39.29
N PHE A 59 -5.87 9.50 38.85
CA PHE A 59 -5.61 9.10 37.46
C PHE A 59 -6.87 8.74 36.67
N ALA A 60 -8.04 8.66 37.26
CA ALA A 60 -9.28 8.29 36.58
C ALA A 60 -9.61 9.19 35.36
N PRO A 61 -9.45 10.55 35.43
CA PRO A 61 -9.69 11.40 34.28
C PRO A 61 -8.78 11.08 33.10
N LEU A 62 -7.49 10.77 33.35
CA LEU A 62 -6.53 10.40 32.29
C LEU A 62 -6.84 9.02 31.69
N GLN A 63 -7.24 8.06 32.55
CA GLN A 63 -7.66 6.73 32.09
C GLN A 63 -8.91 6.81 31.20
N ASN A 64 -9.89 7.62 31.61
CA ASN A 64 -11.10 7.85 30.83
C ASN A 64 -10.78 8.50 29.48
N ALA A 65 -9.91 9.52 29.46
CA ALA A 65 -9.48 10.16 28.22
C ALA A 65 -8.78 9.18 27.24
N VAL A 66 -7.99 8.23 27.78
CA VAL A 66 -7.37 7.17 26.94
C VAL A 66 -8.43 6.21 26.41
N CYS A 67 -9.39 5.78 27.23
CA CYS A 67 -10.49 4.94 26.77
C CYS A 67 -11.35 5.64 25.70
N ASP A 68 -11.64 6.92 25.89
CA ASP A 68 -12.41 7.69 24.91
C ASP A 68 -11.66 7.82 23.59
N LEU A 69 -10.33 8.01 23.65
CA LEU A 69 -9.48 8.03 22.46
C LEU A 69 -9.44 6.66 21.74
N GLU A 70 -9.23 5.57 22.50
CA GLU A 70 -9.26 4.21 21.96
C GLU A 70 -10.60 3.90 21.27
N ASN A 71 -11.72 4.25 21.93
CA ASN A 71 -13.06 4.07 21.37
C ASN A 71 -13.28 4.93 20.11
N ALA A 72 -12.83 6.20 20.11
CA ALA A 72 -12.93 7.07 18.94
C ALA A 72 -12.12 6.54 17.75
N LEU A 73 -10.91 6.04 18.01
CA LEU A 73 -10.07 5.40 16.98
C LEU A 73 -10.70 4.13 16.43
N GLU A 74 -11.29 3.29 17.28
CA GLU A 74 -11.96 2.07 16.85
C GLU A 74 -13.20 2.38 16.00
N VAL A 75 -14.01 3.35 16.39
CA VAL A 75 -15.18 3.82 15.61
C VAL A 75 -14.72 4.40 14.28
N GLN A 76 -13.65 5.20 14.26
CA GLN A 76 -13.11 5.75 13.03
C GLN A 76 -12.60 4.65 12.09
N LYS A 77 -11.90 3.64 12.64
CA LYS A 77 -11.43 2.48 11.88
C LYS A 77 -12.59 1.71 11.26
N GLN A 78 -13.61 1.37 12.05
CA GLN A 78 -14.82 0.68 11.58
C GLN A 78 -15.55 1.47 10.50
N ASN A 79 -15.68 2.80 10.64
CA ASN A 79 -16.30 3.64 9.63
C ASN A 79 -15.48 3.63 8.33
N THR A 80 -14.15 3.71 8.42
CA THR A 80 -13.26 3.65 7.24
C THR A 80 -13.36 2.31 6.54
N GLU A 81 -13.37 1.20 7.29
CA GLU A 81 -13.56 -0.15 6.76
C GLU A 81 -14.92 -0.31 6.08
N LEU A 82 -15.98 0.23 6.70
CA LEU A 82 -17.33 0.19 6.14
C LEU A 82 -17.44 1.01 4.85
N GLU A 83 -16.85 2.21 4.80
CA GLU A 83 -16.80 3.04 3.60
C GLU A 83 -15.99 2.38 2.48
N THR A 84 -14.85 1.78 2.83
CA THR A 84 -14.02 1.03 1.87
C THR A 84 -14.79 -0.14 1.30
N LYS A 85 -15.48 -0.92 2.14
CA LYS A 85 -16.32 -2.04 1.70
C LYS A 85 -17.46 -1.57 0.80
N LYS A 86 -18.20 -0.54 1.19
CA LYS A 86 -19.29 0.03 0.37
C LYS A 86 -18.79 0.49 -1.00
N ASN A 87 -17.63 1.13 -1.05
CA ASN A 87 -17.04 1.59 -2.30
C ASN A 87 -16.62 0.41 -3.18
N THR A 88 -16.07 -0.64 -2.59
CA THR A 88 -15.69 -1.88 -3.29
C THR A 88 -16.92 -2.59 -3.86
N ASP A 89 -17.96 -2.78 -3.04
CA ASP A 89 -19.22 -3.41 -3.46
C ASP A 89 -19.89 -2.60 -4.58
N PHE A 90 -19.95 -1.26 -4.44
CA PHE A 90 -20.50 -0.37 -5.47
C PHE A 90 -19.76 -0.50 -6.81
N ILE A 91 -18.42 -0.52 -6.80
CA ILE A 91 -17.62 -0.65 -8.02
C ILE A 91 -17.79 -2.05 -8.64
N ALA A 92 -17.89 -3.10 -7.83
CA ALA A 92 -18.19 -4.44 -8.32
C ALA A 92 -19.55 -4.50 -9.00
N ASP A 93 -20.59 -3.94 -8.38
CA ASP A 93 -21.94 -3.89 -8.94
C ASP A 93 -21.99 -3.09 -10.24
N VAL A 94 -21.43 -1.87 -10.26
CA VAL A 94 -21.37 -1.01 -11.46
C VAL A 94 -20.66 -1.72 -12.60
N SER A 95 -19.58 -2.44 -12.29
CA SER A 95 -18.81 -3.15 -13.31
C SER A 95 -19.56 -4.35 -13.88
N HIS A 96 -20.28 -5.11 -13.05
CA HIS A 96 -21.18 -6.15 -13.53
C HIS A 96 -22.30 -5.59 -14.39
N GLN A 97 -22.89 -4.46 -13.98
CA GLN A 97 -23.95 -3.79 -14.74
C GLN A 97 -23.45 -3.14 -16.04
N LEU A 98 -22.18 -2.73 -16.12
CA LEU A 98 -21.57 -2.21 -17.34
C LEU A 98 -21.17 -3.33 -18.31
N LYS A 99 -20.66 -4.46 -17.80
CA LYS A 99 -20.21 -5.57 -18.63
C LYS A 99 -21.32 -6.14 -19.51
N THR A 100 -22.53 -6.23 -18.99
CA THR A 100 -23.69 -6.78 -19.72
C THR A 100 -24.10 -5.93 -20.94
N PRO A 101 -24.35 -4.60 -20.81
CA PRO A 101 -24.69 -3.78 -21.96
C PRO A 101 -23.51 -3.62 -22.94
N LEU A 102 -22.26 -3.62 -22.46
CA LEU A 102 -21.07 -3.60 -23.33
C LEU A 102 -20.98 -4.86 -24.18
N ALA A 103 -21.17 -6.04 -23.56
CA ALA A 103 -21.22 -7.30 -24.30
C ALA A 103 -22.34 -7.32 -25.33
N GLY A 104 -23.52 -6.76 -25.02
CA GLY A 104 -24.63 -6.59 -25.97
C GLY A 104 -24.25 -5.65 -27.12
N LEU A 105 -23.65 -4.49 -26.82
CA LEU A 105 -23.21 -3.54 -27.82
C LEU A 105 -22.14 -4.15 -28.73
N ARG A 106 -21.17 -4.85 -28.18
CA ARG A 106 -20.15 -5.58 -28.94
C ARG A 106 -20.79 -6.58 -29.91
N LEU A 107 -21.75 -7.37 -29.43
CA LEU A 107 -22.43 -8.35 -30.27
C LEU A 107 -23.16 -7.70 -31.44
N TYR A 108 -23.86 -6.58 -31.23
CA TYR A 108 -24.52 -5.84 -32.32
C TYR A 108 -23.52 -5.29 -33.34
N LEU A 109 -22.43 -4.71 -32.87
CA LEU A 109 -21.37 -4.20 -33.71
C LEU A 109 -20.66 -5.31 -34.53
N GLU A 110 -20.44 -6.48 -33.91
CA GLU A 110 -19.89 -7.66 -34.58
C GLU A 110 -20.84 -8.18 -35.69
N MET A 111 -22.16 -8.17 -35.43
CA MET A 111 -23.16 -8.54 -36.43
C MET A 111 -23.23 -7.53 -37.57
N ASP A 112 -23.19 -6.25 -37.30
CA ASP A 112 -23.18 -5.19 -38.32
C ASP A 112 -21.90 -5.23 -39.15
N ASN A 113 -20.76 -5.43 -38.53
CA ASN A 113 -19.45 -5.56 -39.19
C ASN A 113 -19.39 -6.81 -40.06
N ALA A 114 -20.02 -7.93 -39.66
CA ALA A 114 -20.09 -9.15 -40.45
C ALA A 114 -20.96 -8.98 -41.70
N GLN A 115 -21.98 -8.10 -41.67
CA GLN A 115 -22.87 -7.83 -42.81
C GLN A 115 -22.34 -6.74 -43.75
N ASN A 116 -21.78 -5.67 -43.17
CA ASN A 116 -21.23 -4.52 -43.89
C ASN A 116 -20.01 -3.97 -43.14
N PRO A 117 -18.81 -4.56 -43.34
CA PRO A 117 -17.61 -4.08 -42.67
C PRO A 117 -17.29 -2.65 -43.11
N THR A 118 -17.27 -1.72 -42.18
CA THR A 118 -16.90 -0.33 -42.41
C THR A 118 -15.80 0.08 -41.44
N GLU A 119 -15.00 1.09 -41.80
CA GLU A 119 -14.00 1.66 -40.89
C GLU A 119 -14.64 2.19 -39.57
N HIS A 120 -15.91 2.55 -39.61
CA HIS A 120 -16.64 2.99 -38.41
C HIS A 120 -16.94 1.84 -37.46
N THR A 121 -17.44 0.70 -37.95
CA THR A 121 -17.74 -0.47 -37.09
C THR A 121 -16.50 -1.07 -36.47
N GLU A 122 -15.37 -1.06 -37.15
CA GLU A 122 -14.09 -1.48 -36.60
C GLU A 122 -13.63 -0.55 -35.45
N LYS A 123 -13.76 0.77 -35.63
CA LYS A 123 -13.45 1.76 -34.58
C LYS A 123 -14.37 1.63 -33.35
N GLU A 124 -15.64 1.39 -33.58
CA GLU A 124 -16.63 1.19 -32.53
C GLU A 124 -16.32 -0.07 -31.70
N LEU A 125 -15.97 -1.19 -32.35
CA LEU A 125 -15.52 -2.40 -31.66
C LEU A 125 -14.26 -2.15 -30.83
N GLN A 126 -13.26 -1.45 -31.34
CA GLN A 126 -12.06 -1.07 -30.61
C GLN A 126 -12.38 -0.20 -29.36
N LEU A 127 -13.37 0.69 -29.46
CA LEU A 127 -13.80 1.50 -28.33
C LEU A 127 -14.49 0.67 -27.25
N VAL A 128 -15.31 -0.31 -27.64
CA VAL A 128 -15.95 -1.24 -26.71
C VAL A 128 -14.92 -2.09 -25.98
N GLU A 129 -13.96 -2.68 -26.73
CA GLU A 129 -12.83 -3.42 -26.13
C GLU A 129 -12.06 -2.56 -25.11
N LYS A 130 -11.79 -1.31 -25.46
CA LYS A 130 -11.10 -0.38 -24.56
C LYS A 130 -11.89 -0.10 -23.28
N ILE A 131 -13.22 0.03 -23.38
CA ILE A 131 -14.08 0.23 -22.19
C ILE A 131 -14.10 -1.04 -21.34
N GLU A 132 -14.22 -2.23 -21.94
CA GLU A 132 -14.16 -3.51 -21.23
C GLU A 132 -12.84 -3.67 -20.46
N GLU A 133 -11.71 -3.34 -21.09
CA GLU A 133 -10.39 -3.36 -20.45
C GLU A 133 -10.28 -2.38 -19.28
N LEU A 134 -10.83 -1.17 -19.44
CA LEU A 134 -10.86 -0.16 -18.37
C LEU A 134 -11.67 -0.62 -17.16
N VAL A 135 -12.84 -1.18 -17.39
CA VAL A 135 -13.71 -1.73 -16.34
C VAL A 135 -13.02 -2.88 -15.63
N ALA A 136 -12.39 -3.81 -16.36
CA ALA A 136 -11.64 -4.92 -15.78
C ALA A 136 -10.47 -4.44 -14.91
N LYS A 137 -9.69 -3.46 -15.38
CA LYS A 137 -8.58 -2.86 -14.61
C LYS A 137 -9.07 -2.15 -13.34
N LEU A 138 -10.20 -1.44 -13.43
CA LEU A 138 -10.78 -0.76 -12.27
C LEU A 138 -11.23 -1.76 -11.21
N LEU A 139 -11.92 -2.84 -11.62
CA LEU A 139 -12.30 -3.94 -10.74
C LEU A 139 -11.09 -4.58 -10.07
N ARG A 140 -10.04 -4.82 -10.84
CA ARG A 140 -8.81 -5.44 -10.33
C ARG A 140 -8.14 -4.55 -9.28
N LEU A 141 -8.13 -3.23 -9.51
CA LEU A 141 -7.62 -2.26 -8.53
C LEU A 141 -8.44 -2.25 -7.24
N GLU A 142 -9.76 -2.31 -7.34
CA GLU A 142 -10.61 -2.35 -6.14
C GLU A 142 -10.51 -3.68 -5.41
N LYS A 143 -10.41 -4.80 -6.13
CA LYS A 143 -10.18 -6.12 -5.54
C LYS A 143 -8.92 -6.14 -4.68
N ILE A 144 -7.80 -5.58 -5.16
CA ILE A 144 -6.55 -5.57 -4.41
C ILE A 144 -6.56 -4.59 -3.24
N LYS A 145 -7.30 -3.47 -3.36
CA LYS A 145 -7.45 -2.51 -2.25
C LYS A 145 -8.38 -2.99 -1.15
N SER A 146 -9.28 -3.90 -1.49
CA SER A 146 -10.19 -4.51 -0.54
C SER A 146 -9.42 -5.40 0.44
N ASP A 147 -9.67 -5.22 1.75
CA ASP A 147 -9.10 -6.09 2.79
C ASP A 147 -9.72 -7.50 2.78
N THR A 148 -10.72 -7.74 1.92
CA THR A 148 -11.33 -9.08 1.75
C THR A 148 -10.49 -10.00 0.88
N TYR A 149 -9.50 -9.47 0.12
CA TYR A 149 -8.58 -10.28 -0.67
C TYR A 149 -7.40 -10.77 0.17
N ILE A 150 -7.29 -12.08 0.31
CA ILE A 150 -6.18 -12.73 1.02
C ILE A 150 -5.09 -13.01 0.00
N MET A 151 -3.90 -12.40 0.22
CA MET A 151 -2.72 -12.66 -0.61
C MET A 151 -2.15 -14.05 -0.32
N ASP A 152 -1.76 -14.77 -1.37
CA ASP A 152 -1.13 -16.09 -1.29
C ASP A 152 0.40 -15.97 -1.31
N PHE A 153 0.98 -15.75 -0.13
CA PHE A 153 2.40 -15.47 0.02
C PHE A 153 3.26 -16.74 0.08
N HIS A 154 4.08 -16.98 -0.96
CA HIS A 154 5.11 -18.00 -1.00
C HIS A 154 6.47 -17.42 -1.40
N PHE A 155 7.56 -18.17 -1.15
CA PHE A 155 8.90 -17.77 -1.57
C PHE A 155 9.13 -18.08 -3.04
N TYR A 156 9.46 -17.06 -3.82
CA TYR A 156 9.78 -17.16 -5.24
C TYR A 156 11.12 -16.52 -5.57
N ASP A 157 11.78 -17.05 -6.59
CA ASP A 157 12.94 -16.43 -7.20
C ASP A 157 12.50 -15.28 -8.10
N ILE A 158 12.96 -14.08 -7.78
CA ILE A 158 12.52 -12.86 -8.49
C ILE A 158 13.18 -12.76 -9.86
N GLU A 159 14.40 -13.30 -10.02
CA GLU A 159 15.07 -13.35 -11.32
C GLU A 159 14.28 -14.21 -12.33
N GLU A 160 13.84 -15.41 -11.92
CA GLU A 160 13.03 -16.29 -12.78
C GLU A 160 11.70 -15.60 -13.20
N LEU A 161 11.08 -14.92 -12.27
CA LEU A 161 9.83 -14.20 -12.50
C LEU A 161 10.02 -13.05 -13.49
N LEU A 162 11.09 -12.26 -13.32
CA LEU A 162 11.44 -11.17 -14.24
C LEU A 162 11.82 -11.68 -15.63
N GLN A 163 12.57 -12.77 -15.72
CA GLN A 163 12.93 -13.38 -17.00
C GLN A 163 11.69 -13.83 -17.79
N SER A 164 10.69 -14.42 -17.10
CA SER A 164 9.42 -14.78 -17.73
C SER A 164 8.69 -13.55 -18.28
N ILE A 165 8.59 -12.47 -17.49
CA ILE A 165 7.94 -11.23 -17.91
C ILE A 165 8.68 -10.60 -19.10
N VAL A 166 10.01 -10.54 -19.04
CA VAL A 166 10.83 -9.98 -20.13
C VAL A 166 10.68 -10.80 -21.41
N LEU A 167 10.55 -12.13 -21.33
CA LEU A 167 10.28 -12.97 -22.49
C LEU A 167 8.96 -12.58 -23.16
N ASP A 168 7.89 -12.41 -22.39
CA ASP A 168 6.60 -11.97 -22.91
C ASP A 168 6.70 -10.57 -23.53
N MET A 169 7.43 -9.65 -22.87
CA MET A 169 7.63 -8.29 -23.39
C MET A 169 8.44 -8.27 -24.70
N LYS A 170 9.42 -9.15 -24.86
CA LYS A 170 10.16 -9.29 -26.13
C LYS A 170 9.27 -9.73 -27.30
N HIS A 171 8.23 -10.50 -27.05
CA HIS A 171 7.26 -10.86 -28.09
C HIS A 171 6.37 -9.67 -28.51
N ILE A 172 6.02 -8.80 -27.55
CA ILE A 172 5.16 -7.63 -27.78
C ILE A 172 5.99 -6.46 -28.36
N PHE A 173 7.21 -6.29 -27.89
CA PHE A 173 8.12 -5.19 -28.23
C PHE A 173 9.48 -5.74 -28.71
N PRO A 174 9.54 -6.38 -29.88
CA PRO A 174 10.74 -7.08 -30.35
C PRO A 174 11.93 -6.15 -30.62
N GLU A 175 11.67 -4.85 -30.82
CA GLU A 175 12.70 -3.84 -31.08
C GLU A 175 13.37 -3.30 -29.81
N LYS A 176 12.86 -3.65 -28.60
CA LYS A 176 13.41 -3.16 -27.34
C LYS A 176 14.57 -4.03 -26.85
N GLN A 177 15.48 -3.38 -26.16
CA GLN A 177 16.61 -4.05 -25.49
C GLN A 177 16.31 -4.20 -24.01
N PHE A 178 16.41 -5.44 -23.52
CA PHE A 178 16.12 -5.75 -22.12
C PHE A 178 17.36 -6.31 -21.44
N SER A 179 17.66 -5.81 -20.24
CA SER A 179 18.63 -6.43 -19.33
C SER A 179 17.98 -6.70 -17.97
N VAL A 180 18.32 -7.82 -17.37
CA VAL A 180 17.93 -8.18 -15.99
C VAL A 180 19.20 -8.53 -15.24
N VAL A 181 19.47 -7.82 -14.14
CA VAL A 181 20.69 -7.97 -13.34
C VAL A 181 20.32 -8.10 -11.87
N GLY A 182 20.97 -9.02 -11.17
CA GLY A 182 20.74 -9.30 -9.76
C GLY A 182 19.72 -10.41 -9.54
N LYS A 183 19.65 -10.89 -8.31
CA LYS A 183 18.76 -11.97 -7.88
C LYS A 183 18.35 -11.76 -6.45
N SER A 184 17.18 -12.22 -6.09
CA SER A 184 16.67 -12.26 -4.74
C SER A 184 15.60 -13.32 -4.62
N ARG A 185 15.44 -13.89 -3.44
CA ARG A 185 14.36 -14.79 -3.12
C ARG A 185 13.50 -14.16 -2.04
N MET A 186 12.30 -13.69 -2.42
CA MET A 186 11.42 -13.02 -1.49
C MET A 186 10.06 -13.71 -1.38
N ARG A 187 9.38 -13.46 -0.27
CA ARG A 187 8.02 -13.93 -0.04
C ARG A 187 7.03 -12.98 -0.70
N CYS A 188 6.30 -13.47 -1.70
CA CYS A 188 5.33 -12.66 -2.45
C CYS A 188 4.15 -13.49 -2.93
N ASP A 189 3.07 -12.83 -3.32
CA ASP A 189 2.03 -13.41 -4.15
C ASP A 189 2.50 -13.31 -5.62
N LYS A 190 2.77 -14.47 -6.22
CA LYS A 190 3.36 -14.56 -7.56
C LYS A 190 2.50 -13.88 -8.63
N GLU A 191 1.19 -14.11 -8.61
CA GLU A 191 0.28 -13.60 -9.64
C GLU A 191 0.26 -12.06 -9.60
N TRP A 192 0.06 -11.50 -8.42
CA TRP A 192 0.01 -10.05 -8.24
C TRP A 192 1.36 -9.37 -8.48
N LEU A 193 2.45 -9.96 -8.00
CA LEU A 193 3.77 -9.38 -8.24
C LEU A 193 4.16 -9.42 -9.72
N THR A 194 3.82 -10.50 -10.44
CA THR A 194 4.00 -10.57 -11.90
C THR A 194 3.25 -9.46 -12.61
N GLU A 195 2.00 -9.18 -12.20
CA GLU A 195 1.22 -8.08 -12.76
C GLU A 195 1.86 -6.71 -12.46
N ALA A 196 2.31 -6.49 -11.24
CA ALA A 196 2.95 -5.23 -10.86
C ALA A 196 4.21 -4.95 -11.68
N LEU A 197 5.10 -5.94 -11.76
CA LEU A 197 6.35 -5.84 -12.52
C LEU A 197 6.07 -5.72 -14.02
N GLY A 198 5.15 -6.51 -14.55
CA GLY A 198 4.71 -6.45 -15.95
C GLY A 198 4.16 -5.09 -16.34
N ASN A 199 3.34 -4.46 -15.49
CA ASN A 199 2.82 -3.11 -15.71
C ASN A 199 3.93 -2.06 -15.77
N VAL A 200 4.95 -2.14 -14.91
CA VAL A 200 6.07 -1.19 -14.92
C VAL A 200 6.95 -1.40 -16.15
N ILE A 201 7.32 -2.65 -16.47
CA ILE A 201 8.15 -2.96 -17.64
C ILE A 201 7.42 -2.59 -18.93
N LYS A 202 6.11 -2.90 -19.05
CA LYS A 202 5.29 -2.48 -20.18
C LYS A 202 5.25 -0.96 -20.32
N ASN A 203 5.09 -0.24 -19.22
CA ASN A 203 5.10 1.22 -19.23
C ASN A 203 6.44 1.77 -19.72
N ALA A 204 7.57 1.22 -19.28
CA ALA A 204 8.90 1.57 -19.79
C ALA A 204 9.03 1.32 -21.30
N CYS A 205 8.52 0.19 -21.81
CA CYS A 205 8.50 -0.10 -23.24
C CYS A 205 7.64 0.89 -24.04
N GLU A 206 6.48 1.27 -23.51
CA GLU A 206 5.55 2.19 -24.18
C GLU A 206 6.09 3.63 -24.25
N HIS A 207 6.92 4.03 -23.30
CA HIS A 207 7.47 5.40 -23.19
C HIS A 207 8.87 5.57 -23.80
N THR A 208 9.52 4.49 -24.20
CA THR A 208 10.78 4.56 -24.95
C THR A 208 10.54 4.56 -26.47
N GLU A 209 11.52 5.08 -27.23
CA GLU A 209 11.53 5.00 -28.69
C GLU A 209 11.92 3.60 -29.18
N ASN A 210 11.84 3.37 -30.49
CA ASN A 210 12.36 2.14 -31.11
C ASN A 210 13.85 1.96 -30.71
N ASN A 211 14.25 0.73 -30.40
CA ASN A 211 15.55 0.38 -29.82
C ASN A 211 15.79 0.96 -28.40
N GLY A 212 14.72 1.36 -27.70
CA GLY A 212 14.80 1.78 -26.30
C GLY A 212 15.36 0.69 -25.39
N GLU A 213 16.06 1.10 -24.35
CA GLU A 213 16.69 0.22 -23.37
C GLU A 213 15.85 0.18 -22.09
N ILE A 214 15.50 -1.02 -21.65
CA ILE A 214 14.80 -1.29 -20.41
C ILE A 214 15.70 -2.16 -19.52
N ASN A 215 16.18 -1.59 -18.42
CA ASN A 215 17.08 -2.25 -17.48
C ASN A 215 16.34 -2.54 -16.18
N VAL A 216 16.33 -3.81 -15.76
CA VAL A 216 15.75 -4.22 -14.50
C VAL A 216 16.87 -4.67 -13.57
N THR A 217 17.02 -4.02 -12.42
CA THR A 217 17.99 -4.38 -11.40
C THR A 217 17.29 -4.88 -10.15
N VAL A 218 17.83 -5.95 -9.57
CA VAL A 218 17.37 -6.53 -8.30
C VAL A 218 18.52 -6.45 -7.30
N GLU A 219 18.32 -5.68 -6.25
CA GLU A 219 19.27 -5.53 -5.15
C GLU A 219 18.66 -6.10 -3.87
N GLU A 220 19.41 -6.96 -3.18
CA GLU A 220 19.01 -7.52 -1.90
C GLU A 220 19.96 -7.05 -0.80
N ASN A 221 19.39 -6.59 0.31
CA ASN A 221 20.12 -6.28 1.53
C ASN A 221 19.46 -6.99 2.72
N GLU A 222 20.04 -6.87 3.93
CA GLU A 222 19.53 -7.54 5.13
C GLU A 222 18.06 -7.19 5.49
N ARG A 223 17.53 -6.08 4.97
CA ARG A 223 16.23 -5.54 5.37
C ARG A 223 15.19 -5.52 4.25
N SER A 224 15.63 -5.58 3.00
CA SER A 224 14.72 -5.40 1.87
C SER A 224 15.29 -5.96 0.56
N THR A 225 14.36 -6.29 -0.34
CA THR A 225 14.62 -6.50 -1.77
C THR A 225 14.15 -5.26 -2.51
N ILE A 226 15.01 -4.69 -3.35
CA ILE A 226 14.72 -3.51 -4.17
C ILE A 226 14.73 -3.95 -5.63
N VAL A 227 13.63 -3.67 -6.34
CA VAL A 227 13.53 -3.88 -7.79
C VAL A 227 13.40 -2.51 -8.45
N THR A 228 14.36 -2.18 -9.31
CA THR A 228 14.35 -0.94 -10.08
C THR A 228 14.19 -1.25 -11.55
N VAL A 229 13.20 -0.61 -12.19
CA VAL A 229 13.01 -0.65 -13.64
C VAL A 229 13.39 0.72 -14.18
N SER A 230 14.43 0.75 -14.99
CA SER A 230 15.00 1.96 -15.61
C SER A 230 14.75 1.94 -17.10
N ASP A 231 14.33 3.07 -17.66
CA ASP A 231 14.17 3.29 -19.10
C ASP A 231 14.99 4.49 -19.59
N ASN A 232 15.17 4.59 -20.89
CA ASN A 232 15.82 5.74 -21.56
C ASN A 232 14.84 6.60 -22.36
N GLY A 233 13.57 6.66 -21.94
CA GLY A 233 12.48 7.35 -22.65
C GLY A 233 12.36 8.86 -22.39
N GLY A 234 13.36 9.51 -21.82
CA GLY A 234 13.38 10.97 -21.60
C GLY A 234 12.66 11.42 -20.32
N GLY A 235 12.08 10.48 -19.52
CA GLY A 235 11.44 10.78 -18.26
C GLY A 235 10.08 11.49 -18.39
N VAL A 236 9.63 12.11 -17.31
CA VAL A 236 8.36 12.84 -17.23
C VAL A 236 8.54 14.23 -16.63
N ASP A 237 7.56 15.12 -16.82
CA ASP A 237 7.59 16.46 -16.19
C ASP A 237 7.74 16.32 -14.65
N LYS A 238 8.54 17.20 -14.04
CA LYS A 238 8.80 17.18 -12.58
C LYS A 238 7.51 17.22 -11.75
N ASP A 239 6.49 17.95 -12.22
CA ASP A 239 5.19 18.07 -11.57
C ASP A 239 4.33 16.81 -11.68
N ASP A 240 4.66 15.91 -12.61
CA ASP A 240 3.94 14.67 -12.86
C ASP A 240 4.54 13.47 -12.12
N VAL A 241 5.83 13.48 -11.77
CA VAL A 241 6.51 12.36 -11.08
C VAL A 241 5.71 11.89 -9.85
N GLY A 242 5.31 12.82 -8.97
CA GLY A 242 4.54 12.50 -7.76
C GLY A 242 3.09 12.07 -8.01
N LYS A 243 2.62 12.17 -9.27
CA LYS A 243 1.25 11.84 -9.65
C LYS A 243 1.14 10.56 -10.48
N LEU A 244 2.27 9.98 -10.93
CA LEU A 244 2.31 8.81 -11.81
C LEU A 244 1.49 7.62 -11.27
N PHE A 245 1.42 7.46 -9.95
CA PHE A 245 0.70 6.39 -9.28
C PHE A 245 -0.75 6.74 -8.93
N LYS A 246 -1.25 7.93 -9.34
CA LYS A 246 -2.67 8.30 -9.16
C LYS A 246 -3.52 7.68 -10.27
N ARG A 247 -4.73 7.26 -9.91
CA ARG A 247 -5.72 6.74 -10.87
C ARG A 247 -6.00 7.78 -11.97
N PHE A 248 -6.11 7.32 -13.21
CA PHE A 248 -6.41 8.14 -14.40
C PHE A 248 -5.42 9.27 -14.67
N HIS A 249 -4.29 9.31 -13.95
CA HIS A 249 -3.24 10.27 -14.24
C HIS A 249 -2.45 9.83 -15.48
N ARG A 250 -2.22 10.78 -16.39
CA ARG A 250 -1.42 10.60 -17.59
C ARG A 250 -0.46 11.77 -17.69
N ALA A 251 0.81 11.48 -17.86
CA ALA A 251 1.79 12.52 -18.18
C ALA A 251 1.43 13.18 -19.53
N LYS A 252 1.79 14.43 -19.73
CA LYS A 252 1.46 15.20 -20.94
C LYS A 252 1.91 14.52 -22.24
N ASN A 253 2.99 13.73 -22.16
CA ASN A 253 3.58 13.00 -23.29
C ASN A 253 3.09 11.55 -23.40
N ALA A 254 2.09 11.13 -22.61
CA ALA A 254 1.59 9.76 -22.63
C ALA A 254 0.84 9.43 -23.93
N LYS A 255 1.08 8.24 -24.47
CA LYS A 255 0.38 7.74 -25.66
C LYS A 255 -1.14 7.72 -25.43
N PRO A 256 -1.99 8.08 -26.42
CA PRO A 256 -3.44 8.20 -26.27
C PRO A 256 -4.15 6.93 -25.74
N GLN A 257 -3.51 5.78 -25.87
CA GLN A 257 -4.10 4.46 -25.58
C GLN A 257 -3.99 4.05 -24.10
N SER A 258 -3.12 4.67 -23.28
CA SER A 258 -2.95 4.26 -21.89
C SER A 258 -4.07 4.83 -20.99
N ALA A 259 -4.68 3.97 -20.17
CA ALA A 259 -5.79 4.32 -19.28
C ALA A 259 -5.38 5.09 -17.99
N GLY A 260 -4.07 5.13 -17.66
CA GLY A 260 -3.56 5.71 -16.42
C GLY A 260 -3.96 4.94 -15.16
N ILE A 261 -4.21 3.63 -15.28
CA ILE A 261 -4.62 2.76 -14.16
C ILE A 261 -3.49 1.78 -13.78
N GLY A 262 -2.63 1.37 -14.73
CA GLY A 262 -1.61 0.34 -14.50
C GLY A 262 -0.67 0.63 -13.33
N LEU A 263 -0.08 1.83 -13.29
CA LEU A 263 0.80 2.21 -12.17
C LEU A 263 0.06 2.38 -10.84
N ALA A 264 -1.23 2.72 -10.86
CA ALA A 264 -2.06 2.75 -9.66
C ALA A 264 -2.33 1.33 -9.12
N ILE A 265 -2.52 0.35 -10.00
CA ILE A 265 -2.60 -1.09 -9.64
C ILE A 265 -1.25 -1.53 -9.07
N THR A 266 -0.15 -1.23 -9.74
CA THR A 266 1.20 -1.55 -9.25
C THR A 266 1.42 -1.03 -7.84
N LYS A 267 1.08 0.24 -7.58
CA LYS A 267 1.18 0.82 -6.24
C LYS A 267 0.37 0.04 -5.21
N ALA A 268 -0.88 -0.27 -5.50
CA ALA A 268 -1.73 -1.04 -4.59
C ALA A 268 -1.17 -2.44 -4.31
N ILE A 269 -0.59 -3.10 -5.32
CA ILE A 269 0.07 -4.41 -5.18
C ILE A 269 1.29 -4.31 -4.27
N VAL A 270 2.17 -3.33 -4.53
CA VAL A 270 3.39 -3.12 -3.73
C VAL A 270 3.03 -2.80 -2.27
N GLU A 271 2.04 -1.95 -2.02
CA GLU A 271 1.53 -1.65 -0.68
C GLU A 271 0.96 -2.89 0.04
N LYS A 272 0.25 -3.78 -0.66
CA LYS A 272 -0.22 -5.05 -0.11
C LYS A 272 0.90 -6.05 0.18
N HIS A 273 2.04 -5.91 -0.49
CA HIS A 273 3.28 -6.61 -0.16
C HIS A 273 4.10 -5.88 0.92
N HIS A 274 3.49 -4.92 1.63
CA HIS A 274 4.14 -4.08 2.65
C HIS A 274 5.32 -3.25 2.11
N GLY A 275 5.42 -3.12 0.80
CA GLY A 275 6.47 -2.39 0.11
C GLY A 275 6.13 -0.91 -0.12
N THR A 276 7.08 -0.22 -0.69
CA THR A 276 6.95 1.16 -1.16
C THR A 276 7.35 1.27 -2.62
N ILE A 277 6.71 2.18 -3.36
CA ILE A 277 7.03 2.47 -4.74
C ILE A 277 7.27 3.96 -4.94
N SER A 278 8.28 4.28 -5.71
CA SER A 278 8.62 5.66 -6.10
C SER A 278 9.09 5.72 -7.55
N ALA A 279 9.11 6.92 -8.11
CA ALA A 279 9.68 7.17 -9.42
C ALA A 279 10.63 8.36 -9.35
N VAL A 280 11.71 8.31 -10.14
CA VAL A 280 12.73 9.35 -10.19
C VAL A 280 13.16 9.55 -11.63
N ASN A 281 13.17 10.79 -12.10
CA ASN A 281 13.77 11.11 -13.40
C ASN A 281 15.28 10.94 -13.34
N THR A 282 15.84 10.28 -14.33
CA THR A 282 17.29 10.19 -14.56
C THR A 282 17.73 11.18 -15.63
N ALA A 283 18.99 11.15 -16.02
CA ALA A 283 19.49 11.97 -17.12
C ALA A 283 18.92 11.54 -18.49
N THR A 284 18.51 10.28 -18.63
CA THR A 284 18.09 9.67 -19.89
C THR A 284 16.62 9.19 -19.89
N GLY A 285 16.01 9.02 -18.74
CA GLY A 285 14.67 8.45 -18.66
C GLY A 285 14.06 8.47 -17.25
N LEU A 286 13.34 7.40 -16.90
CA LEU A 286 12.65 7.24 -15.64
C LEU A 286 13.08 5.95 -14.93
N ASP A 287 13.35 6.06 -13.64
CA ASP A 287 13.50 4.92 -12.73
C ASP A 287 12.23 4.74 -11.92
N VAL A 288 11.65 3.55 -11.96
CA VAL A 288 10.58 3.12 -11.05
C VAL A 288 11.18 2.15 -10.05
N ILE A 289 11.16 2.54 -8.78
CA ILE A 289 11.83 1.84 -7.68
C ILE A 289 10.76 1.23 -6.77
N MET A 290 10.79 -0.08 -6.61
CA MET A 290 9.92 -0.84 -5.72
C MET A 290 10.77 -1.47 -4.61
N CYS A 291 10.47 -1.16 -3.34
CA CYS A 291 11.20 -1.66 -2.19
C CYS A 291 10.27 -2.55 -1.35
N PHE A 292 10.65 -3.80 -1.14
CA PHE A 292 9.91 -4.81 -0.38
C PHE A 292 10.69 -5.15 0.89
N PRO A 293 10.18 -4.82 2.08
CA PRO A 293 10.88 -5.11 3.34
C PRO A 293 10.87 -6.62 3.64
N HIS A 294 11.96 -7.12 4.18
CA HIS A 294 12.03 -8.44 4.79
C HIS A 294 11.38 -8.35 6.18
N ILE A 295 10.13 -8.81 6.31
CA ILE A 295 9.40 -8.75 7.58
C ILE A 295 9.91 -9.91 8.46
N ASP A 296 10.72 -9.58 9.48
CA ASP A 296 11.15 -10.51 10.51
C ASP A 296 9.94 -11.04 11.29
N GLY A 297 9.74 -12.34 11.26
CA GLY A 297 8.63 -13.05 11.93
C GLY A 297 7.98 -14.14 11.09
N TYR A 298 8.31 -14.23 9.81
CA TYR A 298 7.91 -15.34 8.94
C TYR A 298 9.13 -16.08 8.40
N GLN A 299 10.04 -16.48 9.30
CA GLN A 299 11.01 -17.52 8.95
C GLN A 299 10.22 -18.78 8.64
N ALA A 300 10.51 -19.38 7.49
CA ALA A 300 9.96 -20.65 7.07
C ALA A 300 10.15 -21.66 8.20
N ILE A 301 9.03 -22.17 8.74
CA ILE A 301 9.02 -23.43 9.48
C ILE A 301 9.07 -24.56 8.44
#